data_34fb0920f4fbf9dae1048839ccef2709
#
_entry.id   34fb0920f4fbf9dae1048839ccef2709
#
_cell.length_a   1.000
_cell.length_b   1.000
_cell.length_c   1.000
_cell.angle_alpha   90.00
_cell.angle_beta   90.00
_cell.angle_gamma   90.00
#
_symmetry.space_group_name_H-M   'P 1'
#
loop_
_entity.id
_entity.type
_entity.pdbx_description
1 polymer ?
#
loop_
_entity_poly.entity_id
_entity_poly.type
_entity_poly.pdbx_seq_one_letter_code
_entity_poly.pdbx_strand_id
1 'polypeptide(L)'
;MRWNLIAVIAITVGLASSGAFAADVMVHVGHNSLQPAEVSIDVSDTVTFHNMDVMPGGHTVTTDDGSLSSPPLGKDEAWSHKFTKPGSFSFHIKEHPDAKMTVVVK
;
A
#
# COMPACT_ATOMS: atom_id res chain seq x y z
N MET A 1 24.02 3.07 -24.57
CA MET A 1 23.98 3.23 -24.43
C MET A 1 23.55 3.45 -24.18
N ARG A 2 23.51 3.41 -23.98
CA ARG A 2 23.35 3.62 -23.61
C ARG A 2 22.77 3.94 -22.93
N TRP A 3 22.71 4.16 -22.56
CA TRP A 3 22.53 4.52 -21.91
C TRP A 3 21.88 4.61 -21.26
N ASN A 4 21.73 4.68 -21.10
CA ASN A 4 21.45 4.85 -20.52
C ASN A 4 20.77 4.77 -19.76
N LEU A 5 20.65 4.85 -19.55
CA LEU A 5 20.44 4.82 -18.95
C LEU A 5 19.69 4.80 -18.23
N ILE A 6 19.58 4.87 -18.10
CA ILE A 6 19.29 4.90 -17.55
C ILE A 6 18.51 4.84 -16.84
N ALA A 7 18.34 4.93 -16.70
CA ALA A 7 18.11 4.88 -16.22
C ALA A 7 17.31 4.80 -15.56
N VAL A 8 17.20 4.99 -15.33
CA VAL A 8 16.95 4.90 -14.90
C VAL A 8 16.13 4.71 -14.34
N ILE A 9 15.92 4.83 -14.17
CA ILE A 9 15.74 4.64 -13.81
C ILE A 9 15.01 4.28 -13.37
N ALA A 10 14.89 4.35 -13.29
CA ALA A 10 14.78 4.05 -13.09
C ALA A 10 14.05 3.79 -12.64
N ILE A 11 13.92 3.89 -12.48
CA ILE A 11 13.85 3.66 -12.31
C ILE A 11 13.23 3.17 -12.14
N THR A 12 13.13 3.15 -11.99
CA THR A 12 13.13 2.70 -12.14
C THR A 12 12.69 2.12 -11.95
N VAL A 13 12.82 1.97 -11.83
CA VAL A 13 13.01 1.37 -11.90
C VAL A 13 12.97 0.76 -11.85
N GLY A 14 13.17 0.63 -11.65
CA GLY A 14 13.81 0.06 -11.80
C GLY A 14 14.01 -0.50 -11.72
N LEU A 15 14.62 -0.70 -11.40
CA LEU A 15 15.38 -1.16 -11.48
C LEU A 15 15.73 -1.87 -11.35
N ALA A 16 16.24 -2.23 -11.39
CA ALA A 16 16.91 -2.79 -11.38
C ALA A 16 17.39 -3.39 -10.93
N SER A 17 17.74 -3.75 -10.93
CA SER A 17 18.36 -4.32 -10.57
C SER A 17 18.68 -4.87 -9.70
N SER A 18 18.98 -6.03 -9.87
CA SER A 18 19.65 -6.37 -8.76
C SER A 18 19.91 -5.24 -7.83
N GLY A 19 20.10 -5.39 -6.67
CA GLY A 19 20.22 -4.30 -5.78
C GLY A 19 19.06 -3.34 -5.87
N ALA A 20 17.94 -3.84 -6.30
CA ALA A 20 16.74 -3.03 -6.36
C ALA A 20 16.37 -2.56 -4.96
N PHE A 21 16.00 -1.30 -4.84
CA PHE A 21 15.52 -0.75 -3.59
C PHE A 21 14.07 -1.16 -3.36
N ALA A 22 13.71 -1.40 -2.11
CA ALA A 22 12.32 -1.65 -1.77
C ALA A 22 11.50 -0.40 -2.07
N ALA A 23 10.33 -0.60 -2.65
CA ALA A 23 9.41 0.47 -2.94
C ALA A 23 8.51 0.76 -1.75
N ASP A 24 7.99 1.97 -1.70
CA ASP A 24 6.96 2.37 -0.73
C ASP A 24 5.78 2.89 -1.53
N VAL A 25 4.68 2.16 -1.50
CA VAL A 25 3.48 2.48 -2.26
C VAL A 25 2.46 3.08 -1.32
N MET A 26 1.87 4.21 -1.73
CA MET A 26 0.88 4.92 -0.93
C MET A 26 -0.53 4.50 -1.34
N VAL A 27 -1.35 4.17 -0.34
CA VAL A 27 -2.78 3.95 -0.50
C VAL A 27 -3.52 5.03 0.26
N HIS A 28 -4.47 5.69 -0.41
CA HIS A 28 -5.25 6.74 0.20
C HIS A 28 -6.52 6.14 0.81
N VAL A 29 -6.73 6.42 2.09
CA VAL A 29 -7.92 6.01 2.83
C VAL A 29 -8.86 7.21 2.85
N GLY A 30 -9.98 7.09 2.15
CA GLY A 30 -11.01 8.12 2.12
C GLY A 30 -12.15 7.75 3.06
N HIS A 31 -13.21 8.55 3.03
CA HIS A 31 -14.36 8.32 3.91
C HIS A 31 -14.96 6.93 3.68
N ASN A 32 -15.08 6.53 2.43
CA ASN A 32 -15.70 5.26 2.07
C ASN A 32 -14.98 4.66 0.85
N SER A 33 -13.65 4.81 0.81
CA SER A 33 -12.88 4.32 -0.33
C SER A 33 -11.45 4.03 0.06
N LEU A 34 -10.86 3.09 -0.64
CA LEU A 34 -9.43 2.80 -0.62
C LEU A 34 -8.93 2.90 -2.06
N GLN A 35 -7.91 3.73 -2.29
CA GLN A 35 -7.40 3.97 -3.64
C GLN A 35 -5.88 3.93 -3.65
N PRO A 36 -5.29 3.24 -4.64
CA PRO A 36 -5.95 2.53 -5.74
C PRO A 36 -6.64 1.24 -5.25
N ALA A 37 -7.51 0.69 -6.10
CA ALA A 37 -8.24 -0.53 -5.76
C ALA A 37 -7.35 -1.76 -5.73
N GLU A 38 -6.19 -1.71 -6.39
CA GLU A 38 -5.24 -2.81 -6.41
C GLU A 38 -3.83 -2.25 -6.60
N VAL A 39 -2.88 -2.82 -5.86
CA VAL A 39 -1.46 -2.56 -6.06
C VAL A 39 -0.72 -3.88 -6.19
N SER A 40 0.30 -3.89 -7.05
CA SER A 40 1.21 -5.03 -7.22
C SER A 40 2.58 -4.61 -6.72
N ILE A 41 3.12 -5.38 -5.79
CA ILE A 41 4.43 -5.09 -5.21
C ILE A 41 5.27 -6.36 -5.18
N ASP A 42 6.54 -6.19 -4.87
CA ASP A 42 7.46 -7.30 -4.65
C ASP A 42 7.62 -7.55 -3.15
N VAL A 43 8.10 -8.74 -2.82
CA VAL A 43 8.47 -9.05 -1.44
C VAL A 43 9.48 -8.01 -0.96
N SER A 44 9.33 -7.55 0.27
CA SER A 44 10.10 -6.50 0.95
C SER A 44 9.66 -5.08 0.63
N ASP A 45 8.69 -4.89 -0.27
CA ASP A 45 8.10 -3.57 -0.47
C ASP A 45 7.14 -3.23 0.67
N THR A 46 6.94 -1.94 0.86
CA THR A 46 6.08 -1.41 1.92
C THR A 46 4.87 -0.73 1.31
N VAL A 47 3.71 -0.94 1.91
CA VAL A 47 2.49 -0.20 1.57
C VAL A 47 2.12 0.68 2.76
N THR A 48 1.90 1.96 2.49
CA THR A 48 1.51 2.94 3.49
C THR A 48 0.06 3.35 3.23
N PHE A 49 -0.77 3.18 4.25
CA PHE A 49 -2.17 3.61 4.19
C PHE A 49 -2.28 4.93 4.91
N HIS A 50 -2.65 5.98 4.17
CA HIS A 50 -2.72 7.35 4.70
C HIS A 50 -4.17 7.81 4.71
N ASN A 51 -4.68 8.16 5.89
CA ASN A 51 -6.06 8.63 6.03
C ASN A 51 -6.18 10.06 5.54
N MET A 52 -6.85 10.23 4.41
CA MET A 52 -7.09 11.52 3.76
C MET A 52 -8.47 12.09 4.10
N ASP A 53 -9.25 11.37 4.92
CA ASP A 53 -10.59 11.80 5.26
C ASP A 53 -10.54 12.95 6.26
N VAL A 54 -11.23 14.03 5.94
CA VAL A 54 -11.30 15.21 6.83
C VAL A 54 -12.46 15.13 7.83
N MET A 55 -13.33 14.12 7.67
CA MET A 55 -14.46 13.94 8.57
C MET A 55 -13.98 13.39 9.91
N PRO A 56 -14.66 13.71 11.01
CA PRO A 56 -14.29 13.16 12.31
C PRO A 56 -14.54 11.65 12.36
N GLY A 57 -13.82 10.98 13.23
CA GLY A 57 -13.87 9.54 13.36
C GLY A 57 -12.65 8.90 12.72
N GLY A 58 -12.27 7.74 13.20
CA GLY A 58 -11.12 7.02 12.68
C GLY A 58 -11.51 6.00 11.65
N HIS A 59 -10.52 5.58 10.86
CA HIS A 59 -10.66 4.47 9.93
C HIS A 59 -9.62 3.41 10.28
N THR A 60 -10.08 2.17 10.40
CA THR A 60 -9.20 1.04 10.65
C THR A 60 -9.12 0.21 9.37
N VAL A 61 -7.89 0.03 8.87
CA VAL A 61 -7.65 -0.80 7.68
C VAL A 61 -7.29 -2.20 8.14
N THR A 62 -8.01 -3.19 7.66
CA THR A 62 -7.79 -4.57 8.09
C THR A 62 -7.95 -5.52 6.90
N THR A 63 -7.24 -6.66 6.96
CA THR A 63 -7.47 -7.72 5.99
C THR A 63 -8.78 -8.42 6.28
N ASP A 64 -9.36 -9.05 5.23
CA ASP A 64 -10.64 -9.74 5.38
C ASP A 64 -10.56 -10.88 6.39
N ASP A 65 -9.40 -11.52 6.52
CA ASP A 65 -9.20 -12.61 7.48
C ASP A 65 -8.74 -12.12 8.86
N GLY A 66 -8.54 -10.81 9.02
CA GLY A 66 -8.15 -10.22 10.29
C GLY A 66 -6.69 -10.40 10.67
N SER A 67 -5.86 -10.97 9.80
CA SER A 67 -4.46 -11.25 10.12
C SER A 67 -3.61 -9.99 10.24
N LEU A 68 -3.98 -8.93 9.52
CA LEU A 68 -3.33 -7.63 9.59
C LEU A 68 -4.38 -6.58 9.86
N SER A 69 -4.08 -5.67 10.79
CA SER A 69 -5.01 -4.61 11.12
C SER A 69 -4.21 -3.40 11.59
N SER A 70 -4.56 -2.24 11.06
CA SER A 70 -3.98 -0.99 11.54
C SER A 70 -4.63 -0.59 12.87
N PRO A 71 -3.97 0.29 13.65
CA PRO A 71 -4.72 1.01 14.67
C PRO A 71 -5.73 1.94 14.00
N PRO A 72 -6.72 2.46 14.73
CA PRO A 72 -7.60 3.47 14.16
C PRO A 72 -6.78 4.67 13.70
N LEU A 73 -7.00 5.06 12.45
CA LEU A 73 -6.24 6.18 11.84
C LEU A 73 -7.12 7.42 11.85
N GLY A 74 -6.67 8.44 12.56
CA GLY A 74 -7.31 9.75 12.53
C GLY A 74 -6.88 10.53 11.31
N LYS A 75 -7.33 11.78 11.22
CA LYS A 75 -7.00 12.66 10.09
C LYS A 75 -5.49 12.74 9.90
N ASP A 76 -5.03 12.54 8.67
CA ASP A 76 -3.62 12.62 8.26
C ASP A 76 -2.71 11.58 8.90
N GLU A 77 -3.24 10.66 9.67
CA GLU A 77 -2.44 9.57 10.21
C GLU A 77 -2.23 8.49 9.16
N ALA A 78 -1.12 7.78 9.29
CA ALA A 78 -0.75 6.74 8.33
C ALA A 78 -0.25 5.50 9.06
N TRP A 79 -0.41 4.37 8.38
CA TRP A 79 0.08 3.09 8.86
C TRP A 79 0.79 2.39 7.72
N SER A 80 2.01 1.92 7.98
CA SER A 80 2.82 1.25 6.96
C SER A 80 3.01 -0.21 7.34
N HIS A 81 3.00 -1.06 6.32
CA HIS A 81 3.29 -2.47 6.50
C HIS A 81 4.24 -2.95 5.41
N LYS A 82 5.32 -3.60 5.82
CA LYS A 82 6.28 -4.21 4.91
C LYS A 82 5.83 -5.66 4.66
N PHE A 83 5.64 -6.00 3.39
CA PHE A 83 5.19 -7.34 3.01
C PHE A 83 6.38 -8.23 2.75
N THR A 84 6.49 -9.32 3.51
CA THR A 84 7.65 -10.22 3.44
C THR A 84 7.33 -11.56 2.82
N LYS A 85 6.07 -11.79 2.45
CA LYS A 85 5.63 -13.05 1.83
C LYS A 85 4.79 -12.77 0.60
N PRO A 86 4.94 -13.60 -0.46
CA PRO A 86 4.07 -13.45 -1.63
C PRO A 86 2.65 -13.88 -1.32
N GLY A 87 1.72 -13.35 -2.09
CA GLY A 87 0.30 -13.68 -1.97
C GLY A 87 -0.58 -12.49 -2.28
N SER A 88 -1.88 -12.70 -2.17
CA SER A 88 -2.89 -11.65 -2.32
C SER A 88 -3.50 -11.35 -0.98
N PHE A 89 -3.58 -10.07 -0.65
CA PHE A 89 -4.10 -9.60 0.63
C PHE A 89 -5.24 -8.63 0.35
N SER A 90 -6.45 -9.02 0.74
CA SER A 90 -7.64 -8.18 0.55
C SER A 90 -7.88 -7.38 1.82
N PHE A 91 -7.93 -6.06 1.66
CA PHE A 91 -8.15 -5.12 2.76
C PHE A 91 -9.50 -4.44 2.62
N HIS A 92 -10.05 -4.03 3.75
CA HIS A 92 -11.22 -3.16 3.78
C HIS A 92 -11.10 -2.20 4.95
N ILE A 93 -11.93 -1.15 4.93
CA ILE A 93 -12.06 -0.26 6.08
C ILE A 93 -13.08 -0.90 7.01
N LYS A 94 -12.69 -1.13 8.25
CA LYS A 94 -13.54 -1.83 9.22
C LYS A 94 -14.88 -1.11 9.42
N GLU A 95 -14.83 0.22 9.48
CA GLU A 95 -16.02 1.05 9.70
C GLU A 95 -16.89 1.20 8.45
N HIS A 96 -16.31 0.93 7.28
CA HIS A 96 -16.97 1.03 5.97
C HIS A 96 -16.56 -0.18 5.12
N PRO A 97 -17.15 -1.36 5.36
CA PRO A 97 -16.65 -2.61 4.73
C PRO A 97 -16.75 -2.66 3.22
N ASP A 98 -17.52 -1.76 2.59
CA ASP A 98 -17.59 -1.70 1.14
C ASP A 98 -16.36 -1.05 0.52
N ALA A 99 -15.55 -0.34 1.30
CA ALA A 99 -14.30 0.25 0.85
C ALA A 99 -13.22 -0.82 0.89
N LYS A 100 -12.82 -1.30 -0.27
CA LYS A 100 -11.93 -2.47 -0.40
C LYS A 100 -10.79 -2.19 -1.36
N MET A 101 -9.67 -2.88 -1.14
CA MET A 101 -8.57 -2.90 -2.08
C MET A 101 -7.77 -4.19 -1.90
N THR A 102 -6.94 -4.50 -2.87
CA THR A 102 -6.12 -5.71 -2.85
C THR A 102 -4.65 -5.35 -3.04
N VAL A 103 -3.79 -5.97 -2.24
CA VAL A 103 -2.34 -5.90 -2.40
C VAL A 103 -1.88 -7.26 -2.92
N VAL A 104 -1.25 -7.28 -4.09
CA VAL A 104 -0.66 -8.48 -4.67
C VAL A 104 0.83 -8.41 -4.49
N VAL A 105 1.40 -9.38 -3.79
CA VAL A 105 2.84 -9.47 -3.51
C VAL A 105 3.41 -10.61 -4.34
N LYS A 106 4.40 -10.31 -5.15
CA LYS A 106 5.00 -11.31 -6.05
C LYS A 106 6.26 -11.94 -5.50
#